data_dd245137797cabb7ad026ede7682c446
#
_entry.id   dd245137797cabb7ad026ede7682c446
#
_cell.length_a   1.000
_cell.length_b   1.000
_cell.length_c   1.000
_cell.angle_alpha   90.00
_cell.angle_beta   90.00
_cell.angle_gamma   90.00
#
_symmetry.space_group_name_H-M   'P 1'
#
loop_
_entity.id
_entity.type
_entity.pdbx_description
1 polymer ?
#
loop_
_entity_poly.entity_id
_entity_poly.type
_entity_poly.pdbx_seq_one_letter_code
_entity_poly.pdbx_strand_id
1 'polypeptide(L)'
;NVPYGRYKNPKIVDDNLISAISTYLNNNQIEIKKGDFEKAVLDVQPGDFVYFDPPYIPLSETSAFTSYTHEGFSYDDQVRLRDTFKKLSDAGAYVMLSNSSSFLVEELYRDFNIHYVEATRTNGAKSSSRGKISEIIVTNYEK
;
A
#
# COMPACT_ATOMS: atom_id res chain seq x y z
N ASN A 1 0.59 -16.47 -5.72
CA ASN A 1 0.65 -17.82 -5.13
C ASN A 1 0.62 -17.74 -3.61
N VAL A 2 -0.57 -17.78 -3.03
CA VAL A 2 -0.72 -17.90 -1.58
C VAL A 2 -0.52 -19.35 -1.18
N PRO A 3 0.44 -19.69 -0.29
CA PRO A 3 0.64 -21.06 0.13
C PRO A 3 -0.58 -21.57 0.90
N TYR A 4 -1.03 -22.79 0.58
CA TYR A 4 -2.12 -23.44 1.29
C TYR A 4 -1.68 -23.81 2.72
N GLY A 5 -2.37 -23.25 3.72
CA GLY A 5 -2.15 -23.60 5.12
C GLY A 5 -2.79 -24.95 5.46
N ARG A 6 -2.02 -25.84 6.10
CA ARG A 6 -2.53 -27.16 6.54
C ARG A 6 -3.33 -27.04 7.84
N TYR A 7 -4.42 -26.28 7.82
CA TYR A 7 -5.33 -26.18 8.96
C TYR A 7 -6.33 -27.34 8.94
N LYS A 8 -6.55 -27.98 10.10
CA LYS A 8 -7.52 -29.08 10.22
C LYS A 8 -8.97 -28.62 10.04
N ASN A 9 -9.28 -27.41 10.51
CA ASN A 9 -10.61 -26.78 10.37
C ASN A 9 -10.41 -25.28 10.05
N PRO A 10 -10.12 -24.91 8.79
CA PRO A 10 -9.97 -23.50 8.45
C PRO A 10 -11.33 -22.81 8.50
N LYS A 11 -11.41 -21.66 9.20
CA LYS A 11 -12.56 -20.75 9.06
C LYS A 11 -12.41 -20.04 7.71
N ILE A 12 -13.10 -20.54 6.69
CA ILE A 12 -12.99 -20.02 5.32
C ILE A 12 -13.89 -18.81 5.14
N VAL A 13 -15.07 -18.82 5.78
CA VAL A 13 -16.07 -17.77 5.69
C VAL A 13 -16.47 -17.32 7.09
N ASP A 14 -16.60 -16.01 7.27
CA ASP A 14 -17.22 -15.41 8.44
C ASP A 14 -18.46 -14.62 8.00
N ASP A 15 -19.60 -15.32 7.98
CA ASP A 15 -20.86 -14.75 7.49
C ASP A 15 -21.29 -13.49 8.26
N ASN A 16 -21.02 -13.43 9.57
CA ASN A 16 -21.35 -12.27 10.39
C ASN A 16 -20.49 -11.05 10.01
N LEU A 17 -19.19 -11.29 9.80
CA LEU A 17 -18.26 -10.22 9.39
C LEU A 17 -18.60 -9.72 7.98
N ILE A 18 -18.86 -10.63 7.03
CA ILE A 18 -19.24 -10.26 5.66
C ILE A 18 -20.54 -9.47 5.64
N SER A 19 -21.55 -9.91 6.40
CA SER A 19 -22.83 -9.20 6.50
C SER A 19 -22.67 -7.82 7.14
N ALA A 20 -21.83 -7.71 8.18
CA ALA A 20 -21.54 -6.42 8.81
C ALA A 20 -20.83 -5.45 7.85
N ILE A 21 -19.81 -5.92 7.11
CA ILE A 21 -19.10 -5.12 6.10
C ILE A 21 -20.06 -4.70 4.98
N SER A 22 -20.88 -5.63 4.47
CA SER A 22 -21.88 -5.33 3.45
C SER A 22 -22.85 -4.25 3.92
N THR A 23 -23.36 -4.38 5.14
CA THR A 23 -24.26 -3.39 5.74
C THR A 23 -23.58 -2.03 5.87
N TYR A 24 -22.32 -2.00 6.34
CA TYR A 24 -21.56 -0.77 6.47
C TYR A 24 -21.35 -0.07 5.11
N LEU A 25 -20.91 -0.83 4.09
CA LEU A 25 -20.67 -0.29 2.75
C LEU A 25 -21.94 0.27 2.09
N ASN A 26 -23.10 -0.35 2.32
CA ASN A 26 -24.37 0.09 1.72
C ASN A 26 -25.06 1.24 2.48
N ASN A 27 -24.79 1.38 3.77
CA ASN A 27 -25.46 2.39 4.63
C ASN A 27 -24.66 3.68 4.79
N ASN A 28 -23.44 3.74 4.26
CA ASN A 28 -22.59 4.93 4.33
C ASN A 28 -22.31 5.47 2.92
N GLN A 29 -21.88 6.73 2.85
CA GLN A 29 -21.49 7.37 1.60
C GLN A 29 -20.09 6.88 1.17
N ILE A 30 -20.04 5.64 0.68
CA ILE A 30 -18.81 5.00 0.23
C ILE A 30 -18.90 4.77 -1.27
N GLU A 31 -17.93 5.28 -2.00
CA GLU A 31 -17.79 5.05 -3.44
C GLU A 31 -16.64 4.09 -3.71
N ILE A 32 -16.91 3.02 -4.46
CA ILE A 32 -15.89 2.06 -4.88
C ILE A 32 -15.61 2.27 -6.36
N LYS A 33 -14.40 2.70 -6.69
CA LYS A 33 -13.96 2.96 -8.07
C LYS A 33 -12.91 1.93 -8.50
N LYS A 34 -12.92 1.59 -9.79
CA LYS A 34 -11.87 0.83 -10.45
C LYS A 34 -11.23 1.71 -11.50
N GLY A 35 -9.90 1.86 -11.47
CA GLY A 35 -9.18 2.67 -12.46
C GLY A 35 -7.75 2.97 -12.07
N ASP A 36 -7.15 3.88 -12.81
CA ASP A 36 -5.82 4.41 -12.52
C ASP A 36 -5.87 5.34 -11.29
N PHE A 37 -4.84 5.26 -10.45
CA PHE A 37 -4.78 6.00 -9.18
C PHE A 37 -4.75 7.52 -9.39
N GLU A 38 -4.12 8.03 -10.47
CA GLU A 38 -4.11 9.47 -10.76
C GLU A 38 -5.52 9.99 -11.04
N LYS A 39 -6.35 9.16 -11.73
CA LYS A 39 -7.75 9.52 -12.00
C LYS A 39 -8.62 9.44 -10.77
N ALA A 40 -8.30 8.52 -9.85
CA ALA A 40 -9.07 8.34 -8.62
C ALA A 40 -8.98 9.53 -7.67
N VAL A 41 -7.94 10.36 -7.79
CA VAL A 41 -7.66 11.49 -6.89
C VAL A 41 -7.87 12.87 -7.53
N LEU A 42 -8.50 12.93 -8.72
CA LEU A 42 -8.70 14.20 -9.44
C LEU A 42 -9.60 15.20 -8.69
N ASP A 43 -10.53 14.69 -7.90
CA ASP A 43 -11.52 15.50 -7.17
C ASP A 43 -11.07 15.87 -5.74
N VAL A 44 -9.86 15.46 -5.34
CA VAL A 44 -9.31 15.74 -3.99
C VAL A 44 -9.14 17.24 -3.77
N GLN A 45 -9.63 17.71 -2.62
CA GLN A 45 -9.61 19.11 -2.21
C GLN A 45 -8.60 19.34 -1.07
N PRO A 46 -8.17 20.58 -0.82
CA PRO A 46 -7.37 20.92 0.36
C PRO A 46 -8.08 20.47 1.65
N GLY A 47 -7.34 19.78 2.52
CA GLY A 47 -7.86 19.22 3.78
C GLY A 47 -8.39 17.78 3.67
N ASP A 48 -8.56 17.24 2.47
CA ASP A 48 -8.90 15.83 2.30
C ASP A 48 -7.72 14.94 2.72
N PHE A 49 -8.03 13.70 3.10
CA PHE A 49 -7.02 12.68 3.43
C PHE A 49 -6.97 11.60 2.33
N VAL A 50 -5.77 11.35 1.81
CA VAL A 50 -5.52 10.31 0.81
C VAL A 50 -4.50 9.30 1.35
N TYR A 51 -4.85 8.02 1.28
CA TYR A 51 -3.95 6.91 1.60
C TYR A 51 -3.65 6.06 0.37
N PHE A 52 -2.36 5.92 0.06
CA PHE A 52 -1.87 5.06 -1.01
C PHE A 52 -1.26 3.77 -0.44
N ASP A 53 -1.72 2.63 -0.93
CA ASP A 53 -1.18 1.30 -0.63
C ASP A 53 -0.83 0.58 -1.95
N PRO A 54 0.27 1.00 -2.61
CA PRO A 54 0.67 0.43 -3.88
C PRO A 54 1.28 -0.98 -3.71
N PRO A 55 1.46 -1.74 -4.80
CA PRO A 55 2.36 -2.89 -4.78
C PRO A 55 3.76 -2.46 -4.31
N TYR A 56 4.27 -3.12 -3.26
CA TYR A 56 5.53 -2.75 -2.63
C TYR A 56 6.73 -3.12 -3.49
N ILE A 57 7.72 -2.24 -3.54
CA ILE A 57 9.01 -2.52 -4.17
C ILE A 57 9.73 -3.63 -3.39
N PRO A 58 10.22 -4.70 -4.04
CA PRO A 58 11.01 -5.72 -3.36
C PRO A 58 12.26 -5.15 -2.69
N LEU A 59 12.60 -5.66 -1.50
CA LEU A 59 13.79 -5.22 -0.74
C LEU A 59 15.11 -5.62 -1.39
N SER A 60 15.15 -6.66 -2.23
CA SER A 60 16.38 -7.11 -2.89
C SER A 60 16.53 -6.46 -4.25
N GLU A 61 17.73 -5.91 -4.53
CA GLU A 61 18.07 -5.29 -5.82
C GLU A 61 17.84 -6.24 -7.00
N THR A 62 18.17 -7.53 -6.87
CA THR A 62 17.95 -8.54 -7.91
C THR A 62 16.47 -8.77 -8.21
N SER A 63 15.62 -8.74 -7.20
CA SER A 63 14.16 -8.87 -7.38
C SER A 63 13.53 -7.59 -7.91
N ALA A 64 14.10 -6.44 -7.57
CA ALA A 64 13.68 -5.16 -8.10
C ALA A 64 13.85 -5.13 -9.61
N PHE A 65 15.06 -5.43 -10.12
CA PHE A 65 15.35 -5.42 -11.56
C PHE A 65 14.52 -6.42 -12.37
N THR A 66 14.22 -7.61 -11.85
CA THR A 66 13.43 -8.63 -12.56
C THR A 66 11.92 -8.39 -12.53
N SER A 67 11.41 -7.73 -11.52
CA SER A 67 9.97 -7.39 -11.42
C SER A 67 9.58 -6.17 -12.27
N TYR A 68 10.53 -5.36 -12.71
CA TYR A 68 10.28 -4.21 -13.59
C TYR A 68 9.93 -4.57 -15.04
N THR A 69 10.12 -5.83 -15.45
CA THR A 69 9.93 -6.27 -16.86
C THR A 69 8.67 -7.09 -17.10
N HIS A 70 7.88 -7.42 -16.07
CA HIS A 70 6.65 -8.20 -16.21
C HIS A 70 5.42 -7.44 -15.69
N GLU A 71 4.28 -7.69 -16.31
CA GLU A 71 2.94 -7.15 -16.05
C GLU A 71 2.68 -6.85 -14.56
N GLY A 72 2.76 -5.59 -14.17
CA GLY A 72 2.59 -5.15 -12.79
C GLY A 72 2.82 -3.66 -12.64
N PHE A 73 2.92 -3.21 -11.39
CA PHE A 73 3.21 -1.81 -11.03
C PHE A 73 4.70 -1.55 -11.20
N SER A 74 5.08 -0.85 -12.27
CA SER A 74 6.47 -0.61 -12.68
C SER A 74 7.18 0.46 -11.83
N TYR A 75 8.49 0.64 -12.06
CA TYR A 75 9.23 1.78 -11.48
C TYR A 75 8.66 3.12 -11.96
N ASP A 76 8.32 3.22 -13.23
CA ASP A 76 7.71 4.44 -13.76
C ASP A 76 6.37 4.73 -13.08
N ASP A 77 5.59 3.69 -12.72
CA ASP A 77 4.37 3.87 -11.93
C ASP A 77 4.67 4.31 -10.50
N GLN A 78 5.77 3.87 -9.87
CA GLN A 78 6.21 4.36 -8.57
C GLN A 78 6.62 5.84 -8.65
N VAL A 79 7.28 6.26 -9.73
CA VAL A 79 7.63 7.68 -9.98
C VAL A 79 6.35 8.51 -10.18
N ARG A 80 5.41 8.03 -11.01
CA ARG A 80 4.11 8.68 -11.20
C ARG A 80 3.34 8.82 -9.89
N LEU A 81 3.38 7.79 -9.05
CA LEU A 81 2.75 7.80 -7.74
C LEU A 81 3.38 8.84 -6.82
N ARG A 82 4.72 8.92 -6.79
CA ARG A 82 5.44 9.96 -6.05
C ARG A 82 5.06 11.36 -6.54
N ASP A 83 4.95 11.56 -7.86
CA ASP A 83 4.58 12.85 -8.42
C ASP A 83 3.13 13.20 -8.07
N THR A 84 2.23 12.21 -8.07
CA THR A 84 0.85 12.36 -7.61
C THR A 84 0.77 12.71 -6.12
N PHE A 85 1.54 12.01 -5.28
CA PHE A 85 1.68 12.31 -3.85
C PHE A 85 2.09 13.77 -3.64
N LYS A 86 3.16 14.20 -4.34
CA LYS A 86 3.66 15.58 -4.26
C LYS A 86 2.61 16.59 -4.70
N LYS A 87 1.93 16.36 -5.83
CA LYS A 87 0.87 17.23 -6.34
C LYS A 87 -0.27 17.42 -5.35
N LEU A 88 -0.71 16.35 -4.70
CA LEU A 88 -1.76 16.41 -3.67
C LEU A 88 -1.28 17.15 -2.42
N SER A 89 -0.04 16.91 -2.02
CA SER A 89 0.60 17.64 -0.92
C SER A 89 0.67 19.15 -1.20
N ASP A 90 1.12 19.53 -2.39
CA ASP A 90 1.20 20.94 -2.80
C ASP A 90 -0.20 21.58 -2.90
N ALA A 91 -1.23 20.80 -3.20
CA ALA A 91 -2.63 21.23 -3.20
C ALA A 91 -3.27 21.35 -1.80
N GLY A 92 -2.56 20.96 -0.74
CA GLY A 92 -3.03 21.09 0.65
C GLY A 92 -3.83 19.90 1.16
N ALA A 93 -3.80 18.76 0.50
CA ALA A 93 -4.32 17.51 1.01
C ALA A 93 -3.37 16.86 2.01
N TYR A 94 -3.89 16.08 2.95
CA TYR A 94 -3.10 15.19 3.80
C TYR A 94 -2.87 13.88 3.07
N VAL A 95 -1.61 13.53 2.83
CA VAL A 95 -1.27 12.34 2.05
C VAL A 95 -0.42 11.40 2.87
N MET A 96 -0.79 10.12 2.85
CA MET A 96 -0.09 9.03 3.49
C MET A 96 0.14 7.91 2.48
N LEU A 97 1.29 7.24 2.55
CA LEU A 97 1.64 6.12 1.69
C LEU A 97 2.36 5.05 2.52
N SER A 98 2.04 3.78 2.28
CA SER A 98 2.79 2.63 2.78
C SER A 98 3.64 2.01 1.67
N ASN A 99 4.85 1.54 2.01
CA ASN A 99 5.69 0.80 1.07
C ASN A 99 6.78 0.02 1.85
N SER A 100 7.63 -0.71 1.11
CA SER A 100 8.83 -1.33 1.67
C SER A 100 9.89 -0.28 2.03
N SER A 101 10.76 -0.59 3.01
CA SER A 101 11.94 0.21 3.33
C SER A 101 13.10 -0.02 2.35
N SER A 102 12.80 -0.08 1.05
CA SER A 102 13.84 -0.19 0.05
C SER A 102 14.49 1.17 -0.22
N PHE A 103 15.79 1.17 -0.52
CA PHE A 103 16.53 2.38 -0.87
C PHE A 103 15.83 3.21 -1.96
N LEU A 104 15.24 2.54 -2.96
CA LEU A 104 14.53 3.23 -4.04
C LEU A 104 13.30 4.01 -3.54
N VAL A 105 12.54 3.46 -2.60
CA VAL A 105 11.37 4.14 -2.03
C VAL A 105 11.83 5.30 -1.15
N GLU A 106 12.85 5.11 -0.33
CA GLU A 106 13.41 6.16 0.51
C GLU A 106 13.91 7.35 -0.33
N GLU A 107 14.60 7.09 -1.44
CA GLU A 107 15.04 8.14 -2.37
C GLU A 107 13.86 8.86 -3.06
N LEU A 108 12.83 8.12 -3.49
CA LEU A 108 11.66 8.73 -4.11
C LEU A 108 10.92 9.69 -3.17
N TYR A 109 10.88 9.39 -1.87
CA TYR A 109 10.12 10.15 -0.88
C TYR A 109 10.98 10.91 0.14
N ARG A 110 12.27 11.09 -0.13
CA ARG A 110 13.23 11.74 0.80
C ARG A 110 12.85 13.14 1.26
N ASP A 111 12.02 13.84 0.50
CA ASP A 111 11.58 15.21 0.81
C ASP A 111 10.33 15.22 1.73
N PHE A 112 9.84 14.05 2.14
CA PHE A 112 8.67 13.86 2.99
C PHE A 112 9.05 13.18 4.32
N ASN A 113 8.10 13.09 5.24
CA ASN A 113 8.33 12.42 6.52
C ASN A 113 8.28 10.91 6.34
N ILE A 114 9.38 10.20 6.60
CA ILE A 114 9.48 8.75 6.51
C ILE A 114 9.50 8.16 7.91
N HIS A 115 8.54 7.28 8.21
CA HIS A 115 8.42 6.57 9.47
C HIS A 115 8.62 5.08 9.24
N TYR A 116 9.56 4.46 9.98
CA TYR A 116 9.80 3.02 9.92
C TYR A 116 8.86 2.27 10.84
N VAL A 117 8.24 1.21 10.32
CA VAL A 117 7.30 0.35 11.04
C VAL A 117 7.77 -1.09 10.94
N GLU A 118 7.84 -1.77 12.09
CA GLU A 118 8.11 -3.21 12.10
C GLU A 118 6.80 -3.97 11.82
N ALA A 119 6.72 -4.60 10.67
CA ALA A 119 5.62 -5.49 10.31
C ALA A 119 6.03 -6.96 10.51
N THR A 120 5.12 -7.77 11.04
CA THR A 120 5.34 -9.21 11.17
C THR A 120 4.73 -9.92 9.96
N ARG A 121 5.57 -10.52 9.12
CA ARG A 121 5.06 -11.43 8.06
C ARG A 121 4.50 -12.69 8.68
N THR A 122 3.19 -12.83 8.63
CA THR A 122 2.48 -14.06 9.02
C THR A 122 2.37 -15.08 7.87
N ASN A 123 2.52 -14.64 6.63
CA ASN A 123 2.31 -15.41 5.41
C ASN A 123 3.65 -15.87 4.79
N GLY A 124 4.23 -16.91 5.32
CA GLY A 124 5.41 -17.58 4.73
C GLY A 124 5.24 -19.09 4.77
N ALA A 125 5.53 -19.78 3.65
CA ALA A 125 5.44 -21.24 3.55
C ALA A 125 6.42 -21.98 4.49
N LYS A 126 7.49 -21.33 4.91
CA LYS A 126 8.48 -21.86 5.87
C LYS A 126 8.53 -21.00 7.12
N SER A 127 8.67 -21.62 8.29
CA SER A 127 8.80 -20.89 9.57
C SER A 127 10.01 -19.95 9.62
N SER A 128 11.07 -20.25 8.85
CA SER A 128 12.26 -19.41 8.71
C SER A 128 12.07 -18.15 7.87
N SER A 129 10.97 -18.04 7.11
CA SER A 129 10.60 -16.85 6.34
C SER A 129 9.64 -15.92 7.08
N ARG A 130 9.27 -16.26 8.32
CA ARG A 130 8.46 -15.43 9.23
C ARG A 130 9.40 -14.56 10.03
N GLY A 131 9.75 -13.40 9.51
CA GLY A 131 10.62 -12.42 10.16
C GLY A 131 9.95 -11.07 10.28
N LYS A 132 10.49 -10.20 11.12
CA LYS A 132 10.18 -8.79 11.12
C LYS A 132 10.69 -8.20 9.80
N ILE A 133 9.83 -7.47 9.13
CA ILE A 133 10.18 -6.70 7.94
C ILE A 133 9.99 -5.25 8.29
N SER A 134 10.96 -4.46 7.92
CA SER A 134 10.83 -3.02 7.99
C SER A 134 9.98 -2.56 6.80
N GLU A 135 8.88 -1.91 7.10
CA GLU A 135 8.06 -1.17 6.16
C GLU A 135 8.16 0.30 6.48
N ILE A 136 7.80 1.16 5.54
CA ILE A 136 7.76 2.60 5.78
C ILE A 136 6.36 3.14 5.57
N ILE A 137 6.06 4.16 6.36
CA ILE A 137 4.92 5.05 6.16
C ILE A 137 5.48 6.42 5.80
N VAL A 138 5.06 6.96 4.68
CA VAL A 138 5.42 8.30 4.23
C VAL A 138 4.25 9.24 4.44
N THR A 139 4.49 10.42 5.01
CA THR A 139 3.47 11.46 5.19
C THR A 139 3.99 12.83 4.77
N ASN A 140 3.08 13.71 4.32
CA ASN A 140 3.39 15.12 4.08
C ASN A 140 3.07 16.02 5.28
N TYR A 141 2.69 15.43 6.40
CA TYR A 141 2.34 16.14 7.65
C TYR A 141 3.07 15.50 8.84
N GLU A 142 3.27 16.28 9.89
CA GLU A 142 3.76 15.80 11.18
C GLU A 142 2.57 15.36 12.06
N LYS A 143 2.87 14.47 13.03
CA LYS A 143 1.85 13.99 14.00
C LYS A 143 1.46 15.10 14.96
#